data_d5f6768d9c22b2c523bac49838b4b427
#
_entry.id   d5f6768d9c22b2c523bac49838b4b427
#
_cell.length_a   1.000
_cell.length_b   1.000
_cell.length_c   1.000
_cell.angle_alpha   90.00
_cell.angle_beta   90.00
_cell.angle_gamma   90.00
#
_symmetry.space_group_name_H-M   'P 1'
#
loop_
_entity.id
_entity.type
_entity.pdbx_description
1 polymer ?
#
loop_
_entity_poly.entity_id
_entity_poly.type
_entity_poly.pdbx_seq_one_letter_code
_entity_poly.pdbx_strand_id
1 'polypeptide(L)'
;MIGVIERFVEPDLRIKLKDADDDLRLIEDLGIDSLTMMEIVILVEDVLQMTINNEELRNLRTVGDVKTFIDCKIRGLPLPKPTKFLPIEHIGTVMPIQPPFLFLNEASVSSTSANGKYKITGQEFFLQGHFKDNPVMPASIMLEALGQLGVLFLLEGAPTEPGKMVSPQTIFFTGCEGVRAHRICKPGEILTLSIKPKRMKMPLATFEGSIRVGQDKAVIVEELTLTYGFVDAVNAPVPINGNADHAPDHVEAAPAGTPLRAAVNAEVAAGPPAHQFCAPRGK
;
A
#
# COMPACT_ATOMS: atom_id res chain seq x y z
N MET A 1 -16.02 -12.37 -20.56
CA MET A 1 -16.44 -11.91 -19.23
C MET A 1 -16.80 -10.43 -19.22
N ILE A 2 -15.88 -9.51 -19.57
CA ILE A 2 -16.21 -8.07 -19.71
C ILE A 2 -17.50 -7.86 -20.50
N GLY A 3 -17.68 -8.57 -21.63
CA GLY A 3 -18.91 -8.50 -22.40
C GLY A 3 -20.20 -9.02 -21.74
N VAL A 4 -20.08 -9.77 -20.65
CA VAL A 4 -21.24 -10.16 -19.82
C VAL A 4 -21.64 -9.02 -18.90
N ILE A 5 -20.65 -8.45 -18.20
CA ILE A 5 -20.85 -7.29 -17.32
C ILE A 5 -21.36 -6.08 -18.12
N GLU A 6 -20.83 -5.86 -19.33
CA GLU A 6 -21.25 -4.77 -20.24
C GLU A 6 -22.75 -4.79 -20.59
N ARG A 7 -23.45 -5.94 -20.48
CA ARG A 7 -24.90 -6.00 -20.74
C ARG A 7 -25.75 -5.40 -19.63
N PHE A 8 -25.23 -5.39 -18.40
CA PHE A 8 -25.95 -4.92 -17.20
C PHE A 8 -25.55 -3.51 -16.77
N VAL A 9 -24.55 -2.94 -17.39
CA VAL A 9 -24.04 -1.61 -17.06
C VAL A 9 -24.57 -0.58 -18.05
N GLU A 10 -24.94 0.60 -17.56
CA GLU A 10 -25.39 1.71 -18.39
C GLU A 10 -24.39 2.08 -19.49
N PRO A 11 -24.85 2.61 -20.64
CA PRO A 11 -23.98 2.92 -21.80
C PRO A 11 -22.77 3.78 -21.47
N ASP A 12 -22.94 4.77 -20.59
CA ASP A 12 -21.85 5.66 -20.16
C ASP A 12 -20.79 4.96 -19.32
N LEU A 13 -21.17 3.91 -18.57
CA LEU A 13 -20.28 3.06 -17.79
C LEU A 13 -19.57 1.99 -18.64
N ARG A 14 -20.18 1.58 -19.80
CA ARG A 14 -19.54 0.63 -20.73
C ARG A 14 -18.23 1.16 -21.30
N ILE A 15 -18.14 2.48 -21.50
CA ILE A 15 -16.91 3.13 -21.98
C ILE A 15 -15.82 3.02 -20.91
N LYS A 16 -16.19 3.13 -19.64
CA LYS A 16 -15.26 2.96 -18.49
C LYS A 16 -14.77 1.53 -18.32
N LEU A 17 -15.57 0.53 -18.68
CA LEU A 17 -15.20 -0.89 -18.56
C LEU A 17 -14.22 -1.35 -19.65
N LYS A 18 -14.18 -0.72 -20.82
CA LYS A 18 -13.21 -1.02 -21.88
C LYS A 18 -11.77 -0.69 -21.51
N ASP A 19 -11.61 0.38 -20.71
CA ASP A 19 -10.32 0.80 -20.13
C ASP A 19 -10.25 0.46 -18.62
N ALA A 20 -11.03 -0.55 -18.20
CA ALA A 20 -11.29 -0.85 -16.79
C ALA A 20 -10.01 -1.10 -16.02
N ASP A 21 -9.68 -0.11 -15.23
CA ASP A 21 -8.74 -0.23 -14.13
C ASP A 21 -9.29 -1.28 -13.14
N ASP A 22 -8.45 -2.21 -12.73
CA ASP A 22 -8.83 -3.26 -11.78
C ASP A 22 -9.34 -2.68 -10.45
N ASP A 23 -9.01 -1.43 -10.16
CA ASP A 23 -9.36 -0.71 -8.93
C ASP A 23 -10.78 -0.09 -8.95
N LEU A 24 -11.52 -0.14 -10.08
CA LEU A 24 -12.91 0.35 -10.14
C LEU A 24 -13.80 -0.48 -9.20
N ARG A 25 -14.49 0.22 -8.30
CA ARG A 25 -15.41 -0.40 -7.32
C ARG A 25 -16.75 -0.69 -7.96
N LEU A 26 -17.27 -1.89 -7.69
CA LEU A 26 -18.48 -2.39 -8.33
C LEU A 26 -19.72 -1.54 -7.99
N ILE A 27 -19.85 -1.15 -6.73
CA ILE A 27 -21.03 -0.38 -6.26
C ILE A 27 -20.82 1.10 -6.52
N GLU A 28 -19.74 1.69 -6.01
CA GLU A 28 -19.56 3.15 -5.97
C GLU A 28 -19.18 3.75 -7.34
N ASP A 29 -18.42 3.03 -8.17
CA ASP A 29 -17.94 3.54 -9.44
C ASP A 29 -18.74 3.01 -10.64
N LEU A 30 -19.33 1.80 -10.53
CA LEU A 30 -20.08 1.15 -11.60
C LEU A 30 -21.59 1.02 -11.32
N GLY A 31 -22.05 1.38 -10.12
CA GLY A 31 -23.47 1.31 -9.75
C GLY A 31 -24.06 -0.11 -9.72
N ILE A 32 -23.21 -1.15 -9.61
CA ILE A 32 -23.65 -2.54 -9.56
C ILE A 32 -24.17 -2.82 -8.15
N ASP A 33 -25.46 -2.80 -7.97
CA ASP A 33 -26.12 -3.14 -6.72
C ASP A 33 -26.20 -4.67 -6.50
N SER A 34 -26.76 -5.09 -5.35
CA SER A 34 -26.85 -6.50 -5.01
C SER A 34 -27.74 -7.30 -5.97
N LEU A 35 -28.76 -6.68 -6.55
CA LEU A 35 -29.65 -7.35 -7.50
C LEU A 35 -28.93 -7.58 -8.83
N THR A 36 -28.31 -6.54 -9.36
CA THR A 36 -27.51 -6.61 -10.58
C THR A 36 -26.35 -7.60 -10.43
N MET A 37 -25.73 -7.65 -9.25
CA MET A 37 -24.69 -8.65 -8.96
C MET A 37 -25.23 -10.08 -9.06
N MET A 38 -26.40 -10.36 -8.50
CA MET A 38 -27.01 -11.70 -8.58
C MET A 38 -27.36 -12.10 -10.02
N GLU A 39 -27.84 -11.16 -10.83
CA GLU A 39 -28.09 -11.40 -12.27
C GLU A 39 -26.81 -11.74 -13.05
N ILE A 40 -25.73 -11.02 -12.76
CA ILE A 40 -24.41 -11.29 -13.33
C ILE A 40 -23.93 -12.70 -12.93
N VAL A 41 -24.11 -13.06 -11.66
CA VAL A 41 -23.69 -14.37 -11.13
C VAL A 41 -24.41 -15.51 -11.85
N ILE A 42 -25.73 -15.44 -11.94
CA ILE A 42 -26.55 -16.46 -12.64
C ILE A 42 -26.07 -16.64 -14.08
N LEU A 43 -25.81 -15.55 -14.77
CA LEU A 43 -25.30 -15.62 -16.14
C LEU A 43 -23.90 -16.21 -16.23
N VAL A 44 -23.01 -15.90 -15.28
CA VAL A 44 -21.66 -16.46 -15.23
C VAL A 44 -21.68 -17.95 -14.92
N GLU A 45 -22.55 -18.39 -13.98
CA GLU A 45 -22.75 -19.81 -13.67
C GLU A 45 -23.23 -20.59 -14.90
N ASP A 46 -24.20 -20.02 -15.65
CA ASP A 46 -24.72 -20.65 -16.86
C ASP A 46 -23.66 -20.72 -17.98
N VAL A 47 -22.94 -19.64 -18.24
CA VAL A 47 -21.92 -19.59 -19.30
C VAL A 47 -20.70 -20.47 -18.99
N LEU A 48 -20.25 -20.50 -17.73
CA LEU A 48 -19.03 -21.19 -17.33
C LEU A 48 -19.33 -22.59 -16.76
N GLN A 49 -20.60 -22.99 -16.65
CA GLN A 49 -21.05 -24.28 -16.10
C GLN A 49 -20.42 -24.58 -14.74
N MET A 50 -20.39 -23.57 -13.86
CA MET A 50 -19.85 -23.66 -12.50
C MET A 50 -20.85 -23.12 -11.49
N THR A 51 -20.67 -23.52 -10.23
CA THR A 51 -21.46 -22.98 -9.11
C THR A 51 -20.64 -21.97 -8.32
N ILE A 52 -21.27 -20.83 -8.00
CA ILE A 52 -20.69 -19.74 -7.22
C ILE A 52 -21.49 -19.59 -5.93
N ASN A 53 -20.85 -19.78 -4.78
CA ASN A 53 -21.51 -19.65 -3.49
C ASN A 53 -21.64 -18.18 -3.09
N ASN A 54 -22.76 -17.81 -2.46
CA ASN A 54 -23.02 -16.45 -1.98
C ASN A 54 -21.92 -15.89 -1.05
N GLU A 55 -21.27 -16.76 -0.29
CA GLU A 55 -20.16 -16.38 0.59
C GLU A 55 -18.93 -15.91 -0.19
N GLU A 56 -18.70 -16.49 -1.36
CA GLU A 56 -17.58 -16.13 -2.24
C GLU A 56 -17.79 -14.75 -2.87
N LEU A 57 -19.04 -14.34 -3.09
CA LEU A 57 -19.40 -13.04 -3.67
C LEU A 57 -19.24 -11.87 -2.71
N ARG A 58 -19.37 -12.11 -1.40
CA ARG A 58 -19.30 -11.04 -0.38
C ARG A 58 -17.99 -10.26 -0.40
N ASN A 59 -16.96 -10.83 -1.01
CA ASN A 59 -15.61 -10.30 -1.02
C ASN A 59 -15.25 -9.62 -2.34
N LEU A 60 -16.13 -9.65 -3.35
CA LEU A 60 -15.91 -9.01 -4.63
C LEU A 60 -16.33 -7.53 -4.53
N ARG A 61 -15.36 -6.64 -4.48
CA ARG A 61 -15.58 -5.20 -4.36
C ARG A 61 -15.13 -4.41 -5.58
N THR A 62 -14.12 -4.92 -6.29
CA THR A 62 -13.53 -4.26 -7.45
C THR A 62 -13.61 -5.14 -8.70
N VAL A 63 -13.40 -4.54 -9.86
CA VAL A 63 -13.29 -5.26 -11.14
C VAL A 63 -12.13 -6.26 -11.10
N GLY A 64 -11.02 -5.90 -10.45
CA GLY A 64 -9.87 -6.78 -10.25
C GLY A 64 -10.20 -8.02 -9.40
N ASP A 65 -11.02 -7.85 -8.34
CA ASP A 65 -11.50 -8.97 -7.53
C ASP A 65 -12.30 -9.96 -8.38
N VAL A 66 -13.22 -9.46 -9.21
CA VAL A 66 -14.03 -10.29 -10.11
C VAL A 66 -13.17 -11.03 -11.13
N LYS A 67 -12.21 -10.33 -11.78
CA LYS A 67 -11.27 -10.96 -12.73
C LYS A 67 -10.48 -12.08 -12.07
N THR A 68 -9.91 -11.81 -10.88
CA THR A 68 -9.11 -12.77 -10.11
C THR A 68 -9.96 -13.96 -9.65
N PHE A 69 -11.17 -13.70 -9.15
CA PHE A 69 -12.12 -14.73 -8.73
C PHE A 69 -12.41 -15.72 -9.87
N ILE A 70 -12.71 -15.20 -11.04
CA ILE A 70 -13.06 -16.06 -12.19
C ILE A 70 -11.83 -16.80 -12.72
N ASP A 71 -10.65 -16.16 -12.78
CA ASP A 71 -9.41 -16.83 -13.17
C ASP A 71 -9.10 -18.01 -12.24
N CYS A 72 -9.22 -17.81 -10.93
CA CYS A 72 -9.06 -18.87 -9.94
C CYS A 72 -10.07 -19.99 -10.11
N LYS A 73 -11.37 -19.67 -10.32
CA LYS A 73 -12.40 -20.67 -10.56
C LYS A 73 -12.16 -21.50 -11.83
N ILE A 74 -11.83 -20.85 -12.93
CA ILE A 74 -11.55 -21.54 -14.21
C ILE A 74 -10.33 -22.45 -14.09
N ARG A 75 -9.30 -22.04 -13.36
CA ARG A 75 -8.05 -22.83 -13.20
C ARG A 75 -8.11 -23.82 -12.04
N GLY A 76 -9.20 -23.86 -11.26
CA GLY A 76 -9.30 -24.69 -10.06
C GLY A 76 -8.31 -24.30 -8.96
N LEU A 77 -7.89 -23.03 -8.94
CA LEU A 77 -7.01 -22.49 -7.91
C LEU A 77 -7.81 -22.08 -6.67
N PRO A 78 -7.20 -22.08 -5.47
CA PRO A 78 -7.84 -21.58 -4.28
C PRO A 78 -8.18 -20.10 -4.46
N LEU A 79 -9.39 -19.71 -4.01
CA LEU A 79 -9.81 -18.31 -4.06
C LEU A 79 -8.92 -17.44 -3.18
N PRO A 80 -8.60 -16.21 -3.63
CA PRO A 80 -7.86 -15.27 -2.81
C PRO A 80 -8.62 -14.98 -1.52
N LYS A 81 -7.89 -14.69 -0.45
CA LYS A 81 -8.50 -14.23 0.80
C LYS A 81 -9.33 -12.98 0.53
N PRO A 82 -10.44 -12.78 1.27
CA PRO A 82 -11.29 -11.61 1.07
C PRO A 82 -10.50 -10.32 1.27
N THR A 83 -10.83 -9.30 0.46
CA THR A 83 -10.30 -7.95 0.64
C THR A 83 -10.76 -7.40 2.00
N LYS A 84 -9.83 -7.06 2.86
CA LYS A 84 -10.08 -6.42 4.15
C LYS A 84 -10.15 -4.91 3.94
N PHE A 85 -11.22 -4.26 4.39
CA PHE A 85 -11.25 -2.81 4.53
C PHE A 85 -10.68 -2.40 5.89
N LEU A 86 -9.74 -1.48 5.90
CA LEU A 86 -9.00 -1.03 7.07
C LEU A 86 -9.22 0.49 7.26
N PRO A 87 -10.06 0.89 8.23
CA PRO A 87 -10.22 2.30 8.58
C PRO A 87 -8.97 2.82 9.32
N ILE A 88 -8.86 4.14 9.45
CA ILE A 88 -7.69 4.80 10.05
C ILE A 88 -7.40 4.30 11.47
N GLU A 89 -8.43 3.98 12.25
CA GLU A 89 -8.30 3.48 13.62
C GLU A 89 -7.56 2.13 13.61
N HIS A 90 -7.91 1.23 12.70
CA HIS A 90 -7.23 -0.06 12.56
C HIS A 90 -5.80 0.12 12.02
N ILE A 91 -5.62 0.98 10.99
CA ILE A 91 -4.30 1.31 10.46
C ILE A 91 -3.38 1.79 11.57
N GLY A 92 -3.87 2.72 12.43
CA GLY A 92 -3.12 3.26 13.56
C GLY A 92 -2.69 2.21 14.60
N THR A 93 -3.40 1.09 14.72
CA THR A 93 -3.03 0.02 15.67
C THR A 93 -1.99 -0.94 15.11
N VAL A 94 -1.98 -1.20 13.80
CA VAL A 94 -1.10 -2.21 13.19
C VAL A 94 0.18 -1.62 12.58
N MET A 95 0.12 -0.35 12.15
CA MET A 95 1.27 0.30 11.52
C MET A 95 2.33 0.71 12.55
N PRO A 96 3.62 0.42 12.29
CA PRO A 96 4.71 0.94 13.12
C PRO A 96 4.92 2.45 12.95
N ILE A 97 4.41 3.02 11.85
CA ILE A 97 4.52 4.43 11.49
C ILE A 97 3.27 5.14 12.00
N GLN A 98 3.46 6.24 12.73
CA GLN A 98 2.39 6.97 13.41
C GLN A 98 2.30 8.44 12.94
N PRO A 99 1.16 9.12 13.14
CA PRO A 99 1.08 10.56 12.92
C PRO A 99 2.19 11.33 13.67
N PRO A 100 2.76 12.42 13.11
CA PRO A 100 2.32 13.08 11.86
C PRO A 100 2.92 12.50 10.58
N PHE A 101 3.57 11.34 10.62
CA PHE A 101 4.24 10.72 9.47
C PHE A 101 3.44 9.56 8.86
N LEU A 102 2.17 9.42 9.20
CA LEU A 102 1.26 8.42 8.60
C LEU A 102 0.47 9.06 7.44
N PHE A 103 0.64 8.51 6.22
CA PHE A 103 0.05 9.03 4.98
C PHE A 103 -1.01 8.09 4.38
N LEU A 104 -1.83 7.49 5.24
CA LEU A 104 -2.99 6.67 4.89
C LEU A 104 -4.16 7.08 5.77
N ASN A 105 -5.33 7.37 5.16
CA ASN A 105 -6.58 7.62 5.88
C ASN A 105 -7.47 6.39 5.93
N GLU A 106 -7.45 5.60 4.87
CA GLU A 106 -8.13 4.32 4.75
C GLU A 106 -7.37 3.43 3.79
N ALA A 107 -7.55 2.12 3.90
CA ALA A 107 -6.99 1.17 2.97
C ALA A 107 -7.89 -0.06 2.78
N SER A 108 -7.68 -0.75 1.68
CA SER A 108 -8.21 -2.10 1.44
C SER A 108 -7.05 -3.01 1.05
N VAL A 109 -6.98 -4.19 1.66
CA VAL A 109 -5.89 -5.14 1.47
C VAL A 109 -6.45 -6.50 1.10
N SER A 110 -5.98 -7.04 -0.02
CA SER A 110 -6.21 -8.42 -0.45
C SER A 110 -4.91 -9.21 -0.41
N SER A 111 -4.95 -10.49 -0.80
CA SER A 111 -3.72 -11.29 -0.95
C SER A 111 -2.88 -10.91 -2.18
N THR A 112 -3.42 -10.11 -3.10
CA THR A 112 -2.79 -9.79 -4.40
C THR A 112 -2.53 -8.30 -4.59
N SER A 113 -3.11 -7.43 -3.77
CA SER A 113 -2.95 -5.97 -3.89
C SER A 113 -3.33 -5.26 -2.60
N ALA A 114 -2.89 -4.01 -2.47
CA ALA A 114 -3.45 -3.08 -1.50
C ALA A 114 -3.74 -1.74 -2.17
N ASN A 115 -4.85 -1.13 -1.77
CA ASN A 115 -5.26 0.19 -2.18
C ASN A 115 -5.47 1.06 -0.96
N GLY A 116 -5.14 2.34 -1.05
CA GLY A 116 -5.28 3.28 0.06
C GLY A 116 -5.69 4.66 -0.42
N LYS A 117 -6.15 5.49 0.50
CA LYS A 117 -6.42 6.90 0.26
C LYS A 117 -5.72 7.77 1.27
N TYR A 118 -5.26 8.91 0.80
CA TYR A 118 -4.72 9.99 1.63
C TYR A 118 -5.23 11.34 1.15
N LYS A 119 -5.82 12.14 2.04
CA LYS A 119 -6.25 13.50 1.75
C LYS A 119 -5.17 14.47 2.17
N ILE A 120 -4.66 15.26 1.24
CA ILE A 120 -3.73 16.36 1.54
C ILE A 120 -4.54 17.49 2.19
N THR A 121 -4.35 17.72 3.49
CA THR A 121 -5.15 18.67 4.27
C THR A 121 -4.68 20.11 4.11
N GLY A 122 -3.39 20.30 3.81
CA GLY A 122 -2.73 21.60 3.79
C GLY A 122 -2.05 21.97 5.12
N GLN A 123 -2.18 21.12 6.14
CA GLN A 123 -1.58 21.35 7.47
C GLN A 123 -0.33 20.50 7.71
N GLU A 124 0.06 19.69 6.72
CA GLU A 124 1.22 18.81 6.81
C GLU A 124 2.51 19.63 6.96
N PHE A 125 3.38 19.21 7.88
CA PHE A 125 4.61 19.93 8.24
C PHE A 125 5.53 20.23 7.05
N PHE A 126 5.58 19.33 6.06
CA PHE A 126 6.42 19.48 4.86
C PHE A 126 5.89 20.54 3.88
N LEU A 127 4.62 20.89 3.93
CA LEU A 127 4.03 21.92 3.06
C LEU A 127 4.45 23.34 3.43
N GLN A 128 4.91 23.56 4.68
CA GLN A 128 5.37 24.86 5.14
C GLN A 128 6.56 25.42 4.35
N GLY A 129 7.38 24.52 3.79
CA GLY A 129 8.57 24.90 3.02
C GLY A 129 8.58 24.38 1.57
N HIS A 130 7.63 23.57 1.16
CA HIS A 130 7.63 22.94 -0.15
C HIS A 130 6.36 23.26 -0.97
N PHE A 131 6.28 24.45 -1.64
CA PHE A 131 7.23 25.56 -1.75
C PHE A 131 6.63 26.83 -1.14
N LYS A 132 7.46 27.91 -0.95
CA LYS A 132 6.97 29.21 -0.48
C LYS A 132 5.85 29.70 -1.39
N ASP A 133 4.69 30.07 -0.81
CA ASP A 133 3.50 30.58 -1.49
C ASP A 133 2.87 29.62 -2.55
N ASN A 134 3.39 28.38 -2.67
CA ASN A 134 2.84 27.37 -3.56
C ASN A 134 3.00 25.96 -2.92
N PRO A 135 2.18 25.61 -1.93
CA PRO A 135 2.30 24.31 -1.25
C PRO A 135 2.00 23.16 -2.22
N VAL A 136 2.94 22.25 -2.32
CA VAL A 136 2.88 21.06 -3.19
C VAL A 136 3.37 19.87 -2.38
N MET A 137 2.67 18.75 -2.45
CA MET A 137 3.13 17.51 -1.81
C MET A 137 4.42 17.02 -2.50
N PRO A 138 5.51 16.83 -1.73
CA PRO A 138 6.77 16.33 -2.30
C PRO A 138 6.61 14.93 -2.90
N ALA A 139 7.24 14.67 -4.06
CA ALA A 139 7.25 13.34 -4.67
C ALA A 139 7.86 12.27 -3.73
N SER A 140 8.84 12.64 -2.93
CA SER A 140 9.43 11.78 -1.90
C SER A 140 8.42 11.33 -0.84
N ILE A 141 7.52 12.21 -0.41
CA ILE A 141 6.44 11.86 0.53
C ILE A 141 5.37 11.00 -0.16
N MET A 142 5.12 11.21 -1.46
CA MET A 142 4.25 10.32 -2.21
C MET A 142 4.83 8.90 -2.33
N LEU A 143 6.15 8.77 -2.48
CA LEU A 143 6.83 7.47 -2.43
C LEU A 143 6.75 6.83 -1.04
N GLU A 144 6.92 7.62 0.01
CA GLU A 144 6.74 7.17 1.40
C GLU A 144 5.32 6.62 1.61
N ALA A 145 4.29 7.32 1.14
CA ALA A 145 2.90 6.85 1.24
C ALA A 145 2.67 5.50 0.54
N LEU A 146 3.29 5.27 -0.63
CA LEU A 146 3.28 3.96 -1.29
C LEU A 146 4.05 2.91 -0.48
N GLY A 147 5.18 3.29 0.12
CA GLY A 147 5.95 2.43 1.02
C GLY A 147 5.11 1.98 2.23
N GLN A 148 4.39 2.91 2.85
CA GLN A 148 3.48 2.64 3.97
C GLN A 148 2.34 1.69 3.58
N LEU A 149 1.79 1.85 2.37
CA LEU A 149 0.80 0.90 1.85
C LEU A 149 1.43 -0.49 1.65
N GLY A 150 2.70 -0.55 1.23
CA GLY A 150 3.48 -1.80 1.17
C GLY A 150 3.69 -2.45 2.54
N VAL A 151 4.01 -1.66 3.56
CA VAL A 151 4.10 -2.13 4.96
C VAL A 151 2.76 -2.72 5.39
N LEU A 152 1.66 -2.02 5.15
CA LEU A 152 0.33 -2.47 5.51
C LEU A 152 -0.05 -3.78 4.78
N PHE A 153 0.31 -3.91 3.49
CA PHE A 153 0.14 -5.16 2.75
C PHE A 153 0.93 -6.31 3.39
N LEU A 154 2.17 -6.09 3.79
CA LEU A 154 2.99 -7.12 4.43
C LEU A 154 2.39 -7.59 5.75
N LEU A 155 1.81 -6.68 6.54
CA LEU A 155 1.22 -6.98 7.84
C LEU A 155 -0.15 -7.67 7.73
N GLU A 156 -1.00 -7.29 6.75
CA GLU A 156 -2.40 -7.68 6.70
C GLU A 156 -2.78 -8.60 5.53
N GLY A 157 -2.01 -8.57 4.43
CA GLY A 157 -2.34 -9.27 3.17
C GLY A 157 -1.35 -10.35 2.78
N ALA A 158 -0.09 -10.23 3.18
CA ALA A 158 0.95 -11.16 2.77
C ALA A 158 0.65 -12.61 3.21
N PRO A 159 0.95 -13.59 2.36
CA PRO A 159 0.84 -15.00 2.75
C PRO A 159 1.84 -15.32 3.86
N THR A 160 1.36 -15.92 4.93
CA THR A 160 2.17 -16.34 6.07
C THR A 160 2.02 -17.84 6.31
N GLU A 161 3.06 -18.48 6.84
CA GLU A 161 2.98 -19.85 7.31
C GLU A 161 2.12 -19.93 8.58
N PRO A 162 1.45 -21.07 8.86
CA PRO A 162 0.70 -21.25 10.10
C PRO A 162 1.58 -20.98 11.33
N GLY A 163 1.06 -20.18 12.26
CA GLY A 163 1.77 -19.82 13.50
C GLY A 163 2.84 -18.75 13.34
N LYS A 164 3.07 -18.20 12.15
CA LYS A 164 3.98 -17.08 11.91
C LYS A 164 3.24 -15.82 11.49
N MET A 165 3.82 -14.68 11.81
CA MET A 165 3.38 -13.37 11.37
C MET A 165 4.57 -12.52 10.92
N VAL A 166 4.32 -11.55 10.06
CA VAL A 166 5.35 -10.58 9.67
C VAL A 166 5.66 -9.67 10.85
N SER A 167 6.94 -9.51 11.16
CA SER A 167 7.39 -8.61 12.22
C SER A 167 7.47 -7.18 11.70
N PRO A 168 6.72 -6.21 12.28
CA PRO A 168 6.81 -4.81 11.89
C PRO A 168 8.24 -4.24 12.02
N GLN A 169 9.03 -4.77 12.96
CA GLN A 169 10.39 -4.32 13.26
C GLN A 169 11.41 -4.71 12.18
N THR A 170 11.05 -5.60 11.27
CA THR A 170 11.92 -6.04 10.17
C THR A 170 11.61 -5.39 8.84
N ILE A 171 10.61 -4.51 8.80
CA ILE A 171 10.15 -3.87 7.56
C ILE A 171 10.85 -2.52 7.40
N PHE A 172 11.72 -2.43 6.39
CA PHE A 172 12.43 -1.20 6.04
C PHE A 172 12.33 -0.96 4.54
N PHE A 173 12.20 0.31 4.17
CA PHE A 173 12.32 0.74 2.78
C PHE A 173 13.77 0.65 2.35
N THR A 174 14.06 -0.08 1.28
CA THR A 174 15.45 -0.30 0.81
C THR A 174 15.74 0.33 -0.54
N GLY A 175 14.73 0.57 -1.36
CA GLY A 175 14.94 1.20 -2.65
C GLY A 175 13.69 1.30 -3.50
N CYS A 176 13.79 2.11 -4.57
CA CYS A 176 12.77 2.20 -5.61
C CYS A 176 13.43 2.47 -6.96
N GLU A 177 12.80 1.96 -8.02
CA GLU A 177 13.24 2.12 -9.40
C GLU A 177 12.06 2.54 -10.29
N GLY A 178 12.38 3.19 -11.43
CA GLY A 178 11.37 3.59 -12.41
C GLY A 178 10.34 4.59 -11.89
N VAL A 179 10.76 5.50 -10.99
CA VAL A 179 9.87 6.51 -10.41
C VAL A 179 9.60 7.61 -11.42
N ARG A 180 8.32 7.90 -11.66
CA ARG A 180 7.89 8.99 -12.54
C ARG A 180 6.76 9.77 -11.88
N ALA A 181 6.99 11.06 -11.63
CA ALA A 181 5.96 12.00 -11.22
C ALA A 181 5.38 12.68 -12.48
N HIS A 182 4.08 12.54 -12.71
CA HIS A 182 3.37 13.05 -13.89
C HIS A 182 2.67 14.38 -13.62
N ARG A 183 2.32 14.64 -12.37
CA ARG A 183 1.69 15.90 -11.96
C ARG A 183 2.05 16.27 -10.53
N ILE A 184 1.88 17.54 -10.21
CA ILE A 184 1.94 18.04 -8.83
C ILE A 184 0.62 17.72 -8.12
N CYS A 185 0.68 17.49 -6.80
CA CYS A 185 -0.48 17.30 -5.93
C CYS A 185 -0.51 18.41 -4.89
N LYS A 186 -1.70 18.99 -4.65
CA LYS A 186 -1.92 20.18 -3.82
C LYS A 186 -2.85 19.92 -2.65
N PRO A 187 -2.86 20.78 -1.63
CA PRO A 187 -3.86 20.75 -0.56
C PRO A 187 -5.29 20.66 -1.09
N GLY A 188 -6.11 19.85 -0.42
CA GLY A 188 -7.50 19.55 -0.77
C GLY A 188 -7.68 18.33 -1.69
N GLU A 189 -6.63 17.90 -2.39
CA GLU A 189 -6.71 16.71 -3.26
C GLU A 189 -6.66 15.41 -2.46
N ILE A 190 -7.33 14.39 -2.99
CA ILE A 190 -7.31 13.02 -2.46
C ILE A 190 -6.43 12.16 -3.36
N LEU A 191 -5.39 11.60 -2.78
CA LEU A 191 -4.53 10.62 -3.42
C LEU A 191 -5.16 9.23 -3.30
N THR A 192 -5.32 8.54 -4.41
CA THR A 192 -5.64 7.11 -4.46
C THR A 192 -4.34 6.36 -4.74
N LEU A 193 -3.92 5.56 -3.76
CA LEU A 193 -2.69 4.78 -3.81
C LEU A 193 -3.03 3.33 -4.16
N SER A 194 -2.21 2.71 -4.99
CA SER A 194 -2.34 1.29 -5.33
C SER A 194 -0.96 0.64 -5.39
N ILE A 195 -0.84 -0.56 -4.83
CA ILE A 195 0.35 -1.41 -4.98
C ILE A 195 -0.04 -2.84 -5.33
N LYS A 196 0.84 -3.50 -6.09
CA LYS A 196 0.75 -4.94 -6.38
C LYS A 196 2.11 -5.59 -6.12
N PRO A 197 2.18 -6.73 -5.42
CA PRO A 197 3.42 -7.45 -5.24
C PRO A 197 3.90 -8.01 -6.57
N LYS A 198 5.15 -7.73 -6.93
CA LYS A 198 5.86 -8.33 -8.07
C LYS A 198 6.62 -9.57 -7.65
N ARG A 199 7.29 -9.50 -6.50
CA ARG A 199 8.10 -10.59 -5.96
C ARG A 199 8.07 -10.57 -4.44
N MET A 200 7.77 -11.73 -3.85
CA MET A 200 7.76 -11.95 -2.42
C MET A 200 8.76 -13.09 -2.11
N LYS A 201 9.99 -12.72 -1.76
CA LYS A 201 11.04 -13.68 -1.38
C LYS A 201 11.86 -13.10 -0.23
N MET A 202 11.62 -13.60 0.97
CA MET A 202 12.34 -13.16 2.17
C MET A 202 13.87 -13.12 1.95
N PRO A 203 14.57 -12.07 2.35
CA PRO A 203 14.08 -10.97 3.19
C PRO A 203 13.47 -9.79 2.40
N LEU A 204 13.25 -9.90 1.10
CA LEU A 204 12.80 -8.81 0.23
C LEU A 204 11.39 -9.05 -0.34
N ALA A 205 10.60 -7.98 -0.35
CA ALA A 205 9.36 -7.86 -1.07
C ALA A 205 9.45 -6.69 -2.05
N THR A 206 9.12 -6.93 -3.32
CA THR A 206 9.07 -5.88 -4.34
C THR A 206 7.64 -5.68 -4.84
N PHE A 207 7.28 -4.42 -5.05
CA PHE A 207 5.94 -4.01 -5.46
C PHE A 207 6.03 -3.08 -6.66
N GLU A 208 5.07 -3.11 -7.55
CA GLU A 208 4.76 -1.98 -8.41
C GLU A 208 3.76 -1.08 -7.70
N GLY A 209 3.81 0.23 -7.96
CA GLY A 209 2.96 1.18 -7.28
C GLY A 209 2.50 2.33 -8.17
N SER A 210 1.34 2.88 -7.87
CA SER A 210 0.84 4.09 -8.51
C SER A 210 0.02 4.96 -7.56
N ILE A 211 0.02 6.26 -7.84
CA ILE A 211 -0.84 7.24 -7.18
C ILE A 211 -1.64 7.97 -8.24
N ARG A 212 -2.93 8.16 -7.99
CA ARG A 212 -3.85 8.93 -8.82
C ARG A 212 -4.53 10.03 -8.01
N VAL A 213 -4.99 11.07 -8.72
CA VAL A 213 -5.92 12.07 -8.21
C VAL A 213 -7.10 12.10 -9.18
N GLY A 214 -8.24 11.57 -8.76
CA GLY A 214 -9.33 11.25 -9.66
C GLY A 214 -8.86 10.28 -10.74
N GLN A 215 -9.00 10.66 -12.01
CA GLN A 215 -8.55 9.85 -13.16
C GLN A 215 -7.09 10.12 -13.56
N ASP A 216 -6.46 11.18 -13.04
CA ASP A 216 -5.13 11.58 -13.44
C ASP A 216 -4.04 10.76 -12.73
N LYS A 217 -3.07 10.26 -13.47
CA LYS A 217 -1.88 9.65 -12.90
C LYS A 217 -0.99 10.71 -12.27
N ALA A 218 -0.68 10.56 -10.98
CA ALA A 218 0.21 11.47 -10.26
C ALA A 218 1.63 10.90 -10.15
N VAL A 219 1.76 9.65 -9.72
CA VAL A 219 3.05 8.97 -9.59
C VAL A 219 2.93 7.53 -10.08
N ILE A 220 3.99 7.03 -10.72
CA ILE A 220 4.17 5.61 -11.04
C ILE A 220 5.52 5.19 -10.48
N VAL A 221 5.58 3.99 -9.91
CA VAL A 221 6.80 3.34 -9.44
C VAL A 221 6.83 1.93 -10.05
N GLU A 222 7.86 1.64 -10.83
CA GLU A 222 8.00 0.33 -11.47
C GLU A 222 8.42 -0.74 -10.46
N GLU A 223 9.24 -0.35 -9.48
CA GLU A 223 9.67 -1.25 -8.41
C GLU A 223 9.93 -0.47 -7.11
N LEU A 224 9.28 -0.89 -6.04
CA LEU A 224 9.48 -0.42 -4.68
C LEU A 224 9.83 -1.64 -3.82
N THR A 225 10.95 -1.58 -3.10
CA THR A 225 11.47 -2.72 -2.35
C THR A 225 11.47 -2.46 -0.86
N LEU A 226 10.89 -3.40 -0.11
CA LEU A 226 10.89 -3.44 1.34
C LEU A 226 11.61 -4.71 1.83
N THR A 227 12.27 -4.63 2.99
CA THR A 227 12.62 -5.84 3.75
C THR A 227 11.41 -6.35 4.51
N TYR A 228 11.41 -7.62 4.88
CA TYR A 228 10.47 -8.20 5.85
C TYR A 228 11.01 -9.51 6.42
N GLY A 229 10.52 -9.89 7.59
CA GLY A 229 10.85 -11.15 8.25
C GLY A 229 9.68 -11.65 9.08
N PHE A 230 9.71 -12.92 9.44
CA PHE A 230 8.68 -13.56 10.25
C PHE A 230 9.11 -13.72 11.70
N VAL A 231 8.13 -13.67 12.60
CA VAL A 231 8.24 -14.08 14.00
C VAL A 231 7.13 -15.07 14.31
N ASP A 232 7.33 -15.87 15.35
CA ASP A 232 6.27 -16.76 15.85
C ASP A 232 5.13 -15.94 16.43
N ALA A 233 3.90 -16.25 16.05
CA ALA A 233 2.71 -15.50 16.48
C ALA A 233 2.52 -15.50 18.01
N VAL A 234 3.05 -16.51 18.72
CA VAL A 234 3.03 -16.59 20.18
C VAL A 234 3.96 -15.55 20.84
N ASN A 235 5.00 -15.10 20.14
CA ASN A 235 5.99 -14.12 20.60
C ASN A 235 5.77 -12.73 20.03
N ALA A 236 4.61 -12.48 19.42
CA ALA A 236 4.31 -11.19 18.84
C ALA A 236 4.31 -10.10 19.93
N PRO A 237 4.98 -8.96 19.73
CA PRO A 237 4.85 -7.84 20.64
C PRO A 237 3.39 -7.40 20.67
N VAL A 238 2.81 -7.32 21.86
CA VAL A 238 1.46 -6.78 22.06
C VAL A 238 1.45 -5.36 21.52
N PRO A 239 0.44 -4.97 20.70
CA PRO A 239 0.29 -3.59 20.27
C PRO A 239 0.30 -2.69 21.51
N ILE A 240 1.17 -1.69 21.53
CA ILE A 240 1.19 -0.69 22.59
C ILE A 240 -0.06 0.14 22.40
N ASN A 241 -1.14 -0.25 23.09
CA ASN A 241 -2.30 0.61 23.23
C ASN A 241 -1.82 1.87 23.94
N GLY A 242 -1.69 2.95 23.19
CA GLY A 242 -1.42 4.26 23.72
C GLY A 242 -2.57 4.76 24.57
N ASN A 243 -2.67 4.29 25.80
CA ASN A 243 -3.38 5.04 26.83
C ASN A 243 -2.56 6.28 27.12
N ALA A 244 -3.04 7.40 26.61
CA ALA A 244 -2.62 8.74 27.00
C ALA A 244 -3.02 8.99 28.45
N ASP A 245 -2.18 8.57 29.40
CA ASP A 245 -2.21 9.04 30.79
C ASP A 245 -0.80 8.92 31.36
N HIS A 246 0.12 9.69 30.78
CA HIS A 246 1.32 10.16 31.47
C HIS A 246 1.62 11.55 30.93
N ALA A 247 1.13 12.55 31.66
CA ALA A 247 1.72 13.88 31.62
C ALA A 247 3.19 13.75 31.97
N PRO A 248 4.13 14.31 31.21
CA PRO A 248 5.52 14.29 31.61
C PRO A 248 5.70 15.21 32.81
N ASP A 249 6.05 14.62 33.95
CA ASP A 249 6.64 15.34 35.05
C ASP A 249 7.85 16.14 34.54
N HIS A 250 7.95 17.33 34.99
CA HIS A 250 8.93 18.38 34.77
C HIS A 250 10.30 17.87 34.28
N VAL A 251 10.59 18.06 32.99
CA VAL A 251 11.96 18.00 32.47
C VAL A 251 12.57 19.39 32.76
N GLU A 252 13.45 19.41 33.73
CA GLU A 252 14.33 20.53 34.06
C GLU A 252 15.14 20.91 32.80
N ALA A 253 15.05 22.19 32.41
CA ALA A 253 15.73 22.73 31.24
C ALA A 253 17.24 22.61 31.41
N ALA A 254 17.92 21.86 30.59
CA ALA A 254 19.36 21.83 30.48
C ALA A 254 19.88 23.19 29.96
N PRO A 255 21.01 23.72 30.48
CA PRO A 255 21.52 25.05 30.10
C PRO A 255 21.98 25.07 28.64
N ALA A 256 21.59 26.15 27.94
CA ALA A 256 22.00 26.44 26.59
C ALA A 256 23.52 26.60 26.52
N GLY A 257 24.18 25.81 25.63
CA GLY A 257 25.56 26.06 25.26
C GLY A 257 26.46 24.84 25.10
N THR A 258 26.16 23.96 24.11
CA THR A 258 27.23 23.11 23.57
C THR A 258 27.05 23.02 22.05
N PRO A 259 28.05 23.40 21.24
CA PRO A 259 27.92 23.37 19.78
C PRO A 259 27.97 21.94 19.24
N LEU A 260 27.06 21.65 18.33
CA LEU A 260 26.79 20.35 17.64
C LEU A 260 27.97 19.80 16.78
N ARG A 261 29.21 20.12 17.10
CA ARG A 261 30.38 19.73 16.28
C ARG A 261 31.21 18.57 16.85
N ALA A 262 30.86 18.02 18.01
CA ALA A 262 31.67 17.01 18.67
C ALA A 262 31.14 15.55 18.54
N ALA A 263 29.91 15.34 18.04
CA ALA A 263 29.31 14.00 18.00
C ALA A 263 29.48 13.26 16.66
N VAL A 264 29.97 13.89 15.59
CA VAL A 264 30.10 13.25 14.27
C VAL A 264 31.46 12.59 14.04
N ASN A 265 32.47 12.84 14.89
CA ASN A 265 33.84 12.33 14.67
C ASN A 265 34.21 11.04 15.45
N ALA A 266 33.31 10.43 16.18
CA ALA A 266 33.60 9.24 16.98
C ALA A 266 33.25 7.89 16.31
N GLU A 267 32.51 7.89 15.20
CA GLU A 267 32.02 6.66 14.56
C GLU A 267 32.67 6.32 13.20
N VAL A 268 33.68 7.08 12.74
CA VAL A 268 34.35 6.84 11.44
C VAL A 268 35.70 6.09 11.61
N ALA A 269 36.05 5.60 12.82
CA ALA A 269 37.36 4.99 13.08
C ALA A 269 37.40 3.44 13.07
N ALA A 270 36.37 2.73 12.56
CA ALA A 270 36.40 1.27 12.43
C ALA A 270 35.89 0.80 11.06
N GLY A 271 36.61 1.13 10.00
CA GLY A 271 36.41 0.54 8.67
C GLY A 271 37.14 -0.79 8.52
N PRO A 272 36.58 -1.80 7.82
CA PRO A 272 37.24 -3.09 7.57
C PRO A 272 38.40 -2.94 6.57
N PRO A 273 39.38 -3.89 6.56
CA PRO A 273 40.62 -3.77 5.80
C PRO A 273 40.39 -3.84 4.30
N ALA A 274 41.16 -3.00 3.57
CA ALA A 274 41.16 -2.89 2.14
C ALA A 274 41.58 -4.18 1.44
N HIS A 275 40.71 -4.78 0.63
CA HIS A 275 41.08 -5.77 -0.36
C HIS A 275 41.64 -5.08 -1.61
N GLN A 276 42.87 -5.49 -1.95
CA GLN A 276 43.64 -5.03 -3.12
C GLN A 276 42.87 -5.32 -4.42
N PHE A 277 42.58 -4.27 -5.19
CA PHE A 277 42.17 -4.38 -6.59
C PHE A 277 43.37 -4.65 -7.44
N CYS A 278 43.40 -5.82 -8.06
CA CYS A 278 44.39 -6.18 -9.10
C CYS A 278 43.95 -5.58 -10.44
N ALA A 279 44.75 -4.74 -11.04
CA ALA A 279 44.50 -4.15 -12.35
C ALA A 279 44.72 -5.18 -13.49
N PRO A 280 43.93 -5.22 -14.56
CA PRO A 280 44.22 -6.05 -15.71
C PRO A 280 45.27 -5.37 -16.59
N ARG A 281 46.37 -6.11 -16.92
CA ARG A 281 47.37 -5.75 -17.94
C ARG A 281 46.73 -5.93 -19.32
N GLY A 282 46.95 -4.93 -20.16
CA GLY A 282 46.56 -4.94 -21.57
C GLY A 282 47.39 -5.92 -22.43
N LYS A 283 46.73 -6.44 -23.43
CA LYS A 283 47.18 -6.58 -24.83
C LYS A 283 45.97 -6.51 -25.73
#